data_fccfb2ee1300d4855c168e1b9f3d9d1d
#
_entry.id   fccfb2ee1300d4855c168e1b9f3d9d1d
#
_cell.length_a   1.000
_cell.length_b   1.000
_cell.length_c   1.000
_cell.angle_alpha   90.00
_cell.angle_beta   90.00
_cell.angle_gamma   90.00
#
_symmetry.space_group_name_H-M   'P 1'
#
loop_
_entity.id
_entity.type
_entity.pdbx_description
1 polymer ?
#
loop_
_entity_poly.entity_id
_entity_poly.type
_entity_poly.pdbx_seq_one_letter_code
_entity_poly.pdbx_strand_id
1 'polypeptide(L)'
;MKGTLREFARYTSLNVLGMIALSCYILADTFFVSLGLGADGLTALNLAIPVYSFIHGSGLMIGMGGGTRYSILKSQGNHQEADRVFTNVLYLAAVLAALFVAAGLLFAGDLVRLFGGTGAVFTMCRTYLRVILLFAPAFLMNNVLLCFVRNDGAPQLAMAAMIGGSLSNVVLDWVFIFPCGMGIFGAVFATGLAPIISMGILSPHFFRKKNQFRPVPCKPQLRRTARILSSGVPSLVTEVSSGIVIIAFNGLIMGLEGNTGVAAYGVIANLSLVVIAIYTGIAQGIQPILSRSYGAGDRAGLTIILRCAMMTQVVVSLLIYGIVAAFAPQIAAVFNSEGSASLQAIAEQGLRLYFIACPFAGCNVVLSMYFTSTERPLPAHIISLLRGFFLILPLAFLLAWLGQMAGIWLAFPLTEFLVAALAASLYFHSKKPRAAV
;
A
#
# COMPACT_ATOMS: atom_id res chain seq x y z
N MET A 1 6.74 -28.85 9.54
CA MET A 1 7.26 -28.28 8.27
C MET A 1 6.21 -28.27 7.14
N LYS A 2 5.59 -29.41 6.74
CA LYS A 2 4.55 -29.42 5.67
C LYS A 2 3.34 -28.52 5.98
N GLY A 3 2.87 -28.45 7.23
CA GLY A 3 1.76 -27.59 7.65
C GLY A 3 2.07 -26.11 7.51
N THR A 4 3.25 -25.67 7.94
CA THR A 4 3.71 -24.28 7.86
C THR A 4 3.86 -23.81 6.40
N LEU A 5 4.37 -24.67 5.52
CA LEU A 5 4.50 -24.38 4.09
C LEU A 5 3.12 -24.25 3.41
N ARG A 6 2.16 -25.13 3.73
CA ARG A 6 0.79 -25.05 3.20
C ARG A 6 0.10 -23.76 3.67
N GLU A 7 0.28 -23.40 4.92
CA GLU A 7 -0.27 -22.17 5.48
C GLU A 7 0.36 -20.94 4.82
N PHE A 8 1.69 -20.90 4.69
CA PHE A 8 2.40 -19.87 3.96
C PHE A 8 1.85 -19.69 2.54
N ALA A 9 1.77 -20.75 1.77
CA ALA A 9 1.26 -20.70 0.40
C ALA A 9 -0.18 -20.15 0.36
N ARG A 10 -1.06 -20.64 1.26
CA ARG A 10 -2.45 -20.20 1.34
C ARG A 10 -2.59 -18.72 1.66
N TYR A 11 -1.92 -18.24 2.70
CA TYR A 11 -2.02 -16.83 3.11
C TYR A 11 -1.42 -15.89 2.08
N THR A 12 -0.27 -16.26 1.54
CA THR A 12 0.45 -15.43 0.57
C THR A 12 -0.30 -15.33 -0.76
N SER A 13 -0.73 -16.46 -1.34
CA SER A 13 -1.45 -16.45 -2.63
C SER A 13 -2.76 -15.69 -2.55
N LEU A 14 -3.55 -15.92 -1.51
CA LEU A 14 -4.83 -15.22 -1.32
C LEU A 14 -4.65 -13.71 -1.17
N ASN A 15 -3.63 -13.30 -0.43
CA ASN A 15 -3.38 -11.89 -0.21
C ASN A 15 -2.82 -11.19 -1.46
N VAL A 16 -1.95 -11.87 -2.22
CA VAL A 16 -1.46 -11.38 -3.52
C VAL A 16 -2.62 -11.16 -4.49
N LEU A 17 -3.55 -12.12 -4.59
CA LEU A 17 -4.75 -11.97 -5.43
C LEU A 17 -5.60 -10.77 -5.01
N GLY A 18 -5.82 -10.57 -3.70
CA GLY A 18 -6.54 -9.41 -3.18
C GLY A 18 -5.84 -8.09 -3.51
N MET A 19 -4.51 -8.03 -3.39
CA MET A 19 -3.73 -6.83 -3.69
C MET A 19 -3.67 -6.52 -5.19
N ILE A 20 -3.62 -7.55 -6.05
CA ILE A 20 -3.73 -7.36 -7.51
C ILE A 20 -5.11 -6.76 -7.86
N ALA A 21 -6.19 -7.28 -7.28
CA ALA A 21 -7.53 -6.73 -7.50
C ALA A 21 -7.62 -5.27 -7.07
N LEU A 22 -6.99 -4.91 -5.94
CA LEU A 22 -6.88 -3.54 -5.46
C LEU A 22 -6.15 -2.63 -6.48
N SER A 23 -5.04 -3.10 -7.04
CA SER A 23 -4.30 -2.33 -8.06
C SER A 23 -5.10 -2.19 -9.35
N CYS A 24 -5.78 -3.24 -9.78
CA CYS A 24 -6.59 -3.20 -11.00
C CYS A 24 -7.74 -2.20 -10.91
N TYR A 25 -8.39 -2.09 -9.73
CA TYR A 25 -9.46 -1.09 -9.62
C TYR A 25 -8.92 0.35 -9.63
N ILE A 26 -7.76 0.61 -9.03
CA ILE A 26 -7.15 1.95 -9.07
C ILE A 26 -6.87 2.37 -10.52
N LEU A 27 -6.36 1.43 -11.34
CA LEU A 27 -6.13 1.68 -12.76
C LEU A 27 -7.46 1.89 -13.53
N ALA A 28 -8.50 1.10 -13.22
CA ALA A 28 -9.80 1.22 -13.85
C ALA A 28 -10.49 2.55 -13.49
N ASP A 29 -10.44 2.98 -12.21
CA ASP A 29 -10.97 4.26 -11.74
C ASP A 29 -10.30 5.42 -12.51
N THR A 30 -8.97 5.43 -12.57
CA THR A 30 -8.21 6.41 -13.35
C THR A 30 -8.63 6.43 -14.84
N PHE A 31 -8.82 5.26 -15.44
CA PHE A 31 -9.26 5.12 -16.82
C PHE A 31 -10.68 5.68 -17.04
N PHE A 32 -11.65 5.33 -16.20
CA PHE A 32 -13.02 5.81 -16.32
C PHE A 32 -13.15 7.31 -16.06
N VAL A 33 -12.42 7.85 -15.09
CA VAL A 33 -12.35 9.30 -14.84
C VAL A 33 -11.76 10.03 -16.05
N SER A 34 -10.68 9.52 -16.61
CA SER A 34 -10.08 10.09 -17.82
C SER A 34 -11.03 10.07 -19.02
N LEU A 35 -11.72 8.95 -19.24
CA LEU A 35 -12.65 8.77 -20.36
C LEU A 35 -13.94 9.61 -20.20
N GLY A 36 -14.47 9.69 -18.98
CA GLY A 36 -15.76 10.36 -18.72
C GLY A 36 -15.63 11.85 -18.42
N LEU A 37 -14.52 12.31 -17.87
CA LEU A 37 -14.34 13.68 -17.37
C LEU A 37 -13.15 14.42 -18.02
N GLY A 38 -12.39 13.74 -18.87
CA GLY A 38 -11.25 14.31 -19.59
C GLY A 38 -10.09 14.71 -18.69
N ALA A 39 -9.25 15.63 -19.18
CA ALA A 39 -8.02 16.04 -18.52
C ALA A 39 -8.24 16.75 -17.17
N ASP A 40 -9.29 17.54 -17.03
CA ASP A 40 -9.61 18.26 -15.79
C ASP A 40 -10.00 17.27 -14.67
N GLY A 41 -10.81 16.24 -15.02
CA GLY A 41 -11.18 15.18 -14.06
C GLY A 41 -9.98 14.38 -13.61
N LEU A 42 -9.10 14.00 -14.54
CA LEU A 42 -7.87 13.29 -14.23
C LEU A 42 -6.92 14.13 -13.36
N THR A 43 -6.80 15.42 -13.65
CA THR A 43 -6.00 16.34 -12.83
C THR A 43 -6.56 16.47 -11.42
N ALA A 44 -7.88 16.60 -11.28
CA ALA A 44 -8.55 16.64 -9.98
C ALA A 44 -8.32 15.35 -9.16
N LEU A 45 -8.40 14.18 -9.81
CA LEU A 45 -8.10 12.89 -9.19
C LEU A 45 -6.64 12.83 -8.70
N ASN A 46 -5.69 13.23 -9.57
CA ASN A 46 -4.26 13.21 -9.22
C ASN A 46 -3.92 14.12 -8.03
N LEU A 47 -4.54 15.30 -7.95
CA LEU A 47 -4.38 16.19 -6.80
C LEU A 47 -4.96 15.61 -5.49
N ALA A 48 -5.92 14.70 -5.59
CA ALA A 48 -6.54 14.05 -4.43
C ALA A 48 -5.76 12.82 -3.93
N ILE A 49 -4.88 12.23 -4.74
CA ILE A 49 -4.11 11.01 -4.41
C ILE A 49 -3.38 11.11 -3.06
N PRO A 50 -2.66 12.20 -2.71
CA PRO A 50 -1.96 12.30 -1.43
C PRO A 50 -2.89 12.18 -0.23
N VAL A 51 -4.08 12.77 -0.31
CA VAL A 51 -5.08 12.71 0.77
C VAL A 51 -5.66 11.29 0.88
N TYR A 52 -5.98 10.68 -0.25
CA TYR A 52 -6.42 9.27 -0.28
C TYR A 52 -5.38 8.33 0.32
N SER A 53 -4.10 8.48 -0.08
CA SER A 53 -2.99 7.68 0.44
C SER A 53 -2.82 7.87 1.96
N PHE A 54 -3.06 9.08 2.47
CA PHE A 54 -2.98 9.34 3.90
C PHE A 54 -4.15 8.69 4.67
N ILE A 55 -5.37 8.72 4.14
CA ILE A 55 -6.53 8.01 4.72
C ILE A 55 -6.27 6.50 4.72
N HIS A 56 -5.93 5.94 3.56
CA HIS A 56 -5.70 4.50 3.38
C HIS A 56 -4.53 4.01 4.25
N GLY A 57 -3.40 4.72 4.21
CA GLY A 57 -2.22 4.44 5.01
C GLY A 57 -2.48 4.52 6.52
N SER A 58 -3.32 5.46 6.97
CA SER A 58 -3.74 5.55 8.38
C SER A 58 -4.56 4.34 8.80
N GLY A 59 -5.47 3.86 7.95
CA GLY A 59 -6.21 2.63 8.17
C GLY A 59 -5.30 1.39 8.25
N LEU A 60 -4.32 1.30 7.32
CA LEU A 60 -3.32 0.23 7.36
C LEU A 60 -2.43 0.33 8.60
N MET A 61 -2.01 1.53 8.99
CA MET A 61 -1.20 1.73 10.19
C MET A 61 -1.86 1.15 11.44
N ILE A 62 -3.12 1.52 11.70
CA ILE A 62 -3.82 1.02 12.88
C ILE A 62 -4.23 -0.45 12.74
N GLY A 63 -4.59 -0.89 11.53
CA GLY A 63 -4.97 -2.28 11.25
C GLY A 63 -3.78 -3.25 11.36
N MET A 64 -2.65 -2.93 10.74
CA MET A 64 -1.44 -3.75 10.78
C MET A 64 -0.79 -3.76 12.16
N GLY A 65 -0.66 -2.60 12.80
CA GLY A 65 -0.11 -2.52 14.15
C GLY A 65 -0.98 -3.24 15.20
N GLY A 66 -2.29 -3.05 15.11
CA GLY A 66 -3.26 -3.73 15.96
C GLY A 66 -3.31 -5.23 15.70
N GLY A 67 -3.39 -5.65 14.43
CA GLY A 67 -3.43 -7.05 14.02
C GLY A 67 -2.17 -7.83 14.43
N THR A 68 -1.00 -7.23 14.28
CA THR A 68 0.27 -7.79 14.77
C THR A 68 0.22 -8.05 16.28
N ARG A 69 -0.15 -7.04 17.05
CA ARG A 69 -0.21 -7.15 18.50
C ARG A 69 -1.28 -8.14 18.97
N TYR A 70 -2.45 -8.13 18.32
CA TYR A 70 -3.51 -9.10 18.53
C TYR A 70 -3.02 -10.54 18.33
N SER A 71 -2.38 -10.83 17.20
CA SER A 71 -1.89 -12.16 16.85
C SER A 71 -0.85 -12.68 17.84
N ILE A 72 0.07 -11.82 18.30
CA ILE A 72 1.09 -12.14 19.31
C ILE A 72 0.43 -12.50 20.63
N LEU A 73 -0.43 -11.64 21.16
CA LEU A 73 -1.10 -11.87 22.44
C LEU A 73 -1.97 -13.11 22.44
N LYS A 74 -2.66 -13.34 21.30
CA LYS A 74 -3.49 -14.53 21.12
C LYS A 74 -2.67 -15.82 21.18
N SER A 75 -1.53 -15.86 20.50
CA SER A 75 -0.63 -17.02 20.52
C SER A 75 0.03 -17.26 21.87
N GLN A 76 0.08 -16.23 22.73
CA GLN A 76 0.53 -16.32 24.13
C GLN A 76 -0.59 -16.77 25.09
N GLY A 77 -1.81 -16.99 24.58
CA GLY A 77 -2.97 -17.33 25.43
C GLY A 77 -3.61 -16.14 26.14
N ASN A 78 -3.14 -14.91 25.90
CA ASN A 78 -3.66 -13.71 26.56
C ASN A 78 -4.84 -13.09 25.78
N HIS A 79 -5.96 -13.80 25.75
CA HIS A 79 -7.14 -13.42 24.97
C HIS A 79 -7.74 -12.08 25.41
N GLN A 80 -7.77 -11.83 26.73
CA GLN A 80 -8.34 -10.58 27.27
C GLN A 80 -7.57 -9.33 26.81
N GLU A 81 -6.23 -9.39 26.83
CA GLU A 81 -5.41 -8.29 26.32
C GLU A 81 -5.50 -8.15 24.79
N ALA A 82 -5.67 -9.26 24.07
CA ALA A 82 -5.90 -9.24 22.62
C ALA A 82 -7.21 -8.50 22.28
N ASP A 83 -8.29 -8.74 23.03
CA ASP A 83 -9.58 -8.02 22.87
C ASP A 83 -9.46 -6.53 23.22
N ARG A 84 -8.69 -6.20 24.27
CA ARG A 84 -8.38 -4.79 24.61
C ARG A 84 -7.58 -4.08 23.53
N VAL A 85 -6.68 -4.77 22.82
CA VAL A 85 -5.98 -4.22 21.66
C VAL A 85 -6.98 -3.87 20.56
N PHE A 86 -7.91 -4.76 20.24
CA PHE A 86 -8.96 -4.50 19.26
C PHE A 86 -9.79 -3.26 19.62
N THR A 87 -10.22 -3.15 20.87
CA THR A 87 -10.97 -1.98 21.37
C THR A 87 -10.16 -0.68 21.23
N ASN A 88 -8.86 -0.69 21.54
CA ASN A 88 -8.00 0.49 21.35
C ASN A 88 -7.84 0.86 19.85
N VAL A 89 -7.80 -0.13 18.97
CA VAL A 89 -7.79 0.10 17.51
C VAL A 89 -9.09 0.78 17.07
N LEU A 90 -10.24 0.37 17.61
CA LEU A 90 -11.52 1.04 17.33
C LEU A 90 -11.53 2.50 17.81
N TYR A 91 -10.98 2.78 19.01
CA TYR A 91 -10.86 4.16 19.49
C TYR A 91 -9.95 5.01 18.59
N LEU A 92 -8.80 4.47 18.17
CA LEU A 92 -7.92 5.15 17.23
C LEU A 92 -8.59 5.39 15.89
N ALA A 93 -9.29 4.40 15.36
CA ALA A 93 -10.06 4.54 14.12
C ALA A 93 -11.12 5.62 14.23
N ALA A 94 -11.86 5.68 15.35
CA ALA A 94 -12.88 6.69 15.59
C ALA A 94 -12.28 8.11 15.68
N VAL A 95 -11.16 8.28 16.38
CA VAL A 95 -10.48 9.58 16.48
C VAL A 95 -9.96 10.05 15.12
N LEU A 96 -9.26 9.19 14.39
CA LEU A 96 -8.75 9.53 13.06
C LEU A 96 -9.90 9.79 12.07
N ALA A 97 -10.98 9.00 12.14
CA ALA A 97 -12.18 9.19 11.33
C ALA A 97 -12.79 10.58 11.59
N ALA A 98 -12.93 10.97 12.86
CA ALA A 98 -13.47 12.28 13.23
C ALA A 98 -12.57 13.42 12.72
N LEU A 99 -11.24 13.28 12.80
CA LEU A 99 -10.29 14.26 12.27
C LEU A 99 -10.39 14.40 10.75
N PHE A 100 -10.46 13.28 10.01
CA PHE A 100 -10.62 13.31 8.55
C PHE A 100 -11.97 13.91 8.13
N VAL A 101 -13.05 13.54 8.79
CA VAL A 101 -14.39 14.11 8.52
C VAL A 101 -14.40 15.62 8.79
N ALA A 102 -13.84 16.05 9.91
CA ALA A 102 -13.70 17.48 10.22
C ALA A 102 -12.86 18.21 9.16
N ALA A 103 -11.74 17.61 8.72
CA ALA A 103 -10.92 18.17 7.66
C ALA A 103 -11.69 18.29 6.33
N GLY A 104 -12.51 17.29 5.97
CA GLY A 104 -13.34 17.32 4.76
C GLY A 104 -14.44 18.38 4.81
N LEU A 105 -15.04 18.59 5.98
CA LEU A 105 -16.09 19.59 6.15
C LEU A 105 -15.53 21.04 6.18
N LEU A 106 -14.39 21.24 6.84
CA LEU A 106 -13.88 22.57 7.14
C LEU A 106 -12.81 23.02 6.13
N PHE A 107 -11.91 22.12 5.69
CA PHE A 107 -10.67 22.50 5.00
C PHE A 107 -10.54 21.91 3.58
N ALA A 108 -11.58 21.27 3.00
CA ALA A 108 -11.48 20.69 1.67
C ALA A 108 -11.04 21.70 0.60
N GLY A 109 -11.53 22.95 0.65
CA GLY A 109 -11.14 24.00 -0.29
C GLY A 109 -9.69 24.46 -0.10
N ASP A 110 -9.24 24.57 1.15
CA ASP A 110 -7.87 25.00 1.46
C ASP A 110 -6.84 23.95 1.07
N LEU A 111 -7.18 22.68 1.22
CA LEU A 111 -6.37 21.56 0.72
C LEU A 111 -6.19 21.61 -0.80
N VAL A 112 -7.27 21.91 -1.55
CA VAL A 112 -7.16 22.06 -3.02
C VAL A 112 -6.26 23.21 -3.39
N ARG A 113 -6.36 24.36 -2.71
CA ARG A 113 -5.48 25.52 -2.94
C ARG A 113 -4.03 25.17 -2.63
N LEU A 114 -3.78 24.45 -1.54
CA LEU A 114 -2.44 23.99 -1.15
C LEU A 114 -1.81 23.10 -2.23
N PHE A 115 -2.62 22.27 -2.89
CA PHE A 115 -2.16 21.41 -3.99
C PHE A 115 -2.15 22.09 -5.36
N GLY A 116 -2.48 23.38 -5.43
CA GLY A 116 -2.40 24.17 -6.65
C GLY A 116 -3.61 24.03 -7.61
N GLY A 117 -4.74 23.51 -7.13
CA GLY A 117 -5.96 23.39 -7.95
C GLY A 117 -6.59 24.76 -8.21
N THR A 118 -6.91 25.05 -9.48
CA THR A 118 -7.53 26.32 -9.95
C THR A 118 -8.68 26.03 -10.92
N GLY A 119 -9.56 27.02 -11.13
CA GLY A 119 -10.63 26.96 -12.15
C GLY A 119 -11.57 25.77 -11.99
N ALA A 120 -11.84 25.05 -13.09
CA ALA A 120 -12.70 23.85 -13.10
C ALA A 120 -12.12 22.71 -12.25
N VAL A 121 -10.81 22.51 -12.28
CA VAL A 121 -10.10 21.51 -11.47
C VAL A 121 -10.30 21.76 -9.99
N PHE A 122 -10.32 23.02 -9.53
CA PHE A 122 -10.59 23.35 -8.12
C PHE A 122 -11.95 22.80 -7.66
N THR A 123 -13.00 23.05 -8.44
CA THR A 123 -14.36 22.60 -8.08
C THR A 123 -14.46 21.09 -8.05
N MET A 124 -13.91 20.40 -9.05
CA MET A 124 -13.89 18.94 -9.12
C MET A 124 -13.08 18.33 -7.96
N CYS A 125 -11.86 18.82 -7.73
CA CYS A 125 -10.98 18.34 -6.66
C CYS A 125 -11.59 18.60 -5.27
N ARG A 126 -12.21 19.78 -5.06
CA ARG A 126 -12.91 20.07 -3.79
C ARG A 126 -14.04 19.10 -3.52
N THR A 127 -14.84 18.80 -4.52
CA THR A 127 -15.93 17.81 -4.41
C THR A 127 -15.35 16.44 -4.08
N TYR A 128 -14.32 16.01 -4.80
CA TYR A 128 -13.65 14.72 -4.58
C TYR A 128 -13.08 14.63 -3.16
N LEU A 129 -12.28 15.62 -2.73
CA LEU A 129 -11.67 15.62 -1.40
C LEU A 129 -12.70 15.65 -0.28
N ARG A 130 -13.75 16.44 -0.43
CA ARG A 130 -14.83 16.51 0.58
C ARG A 130 -15.50 15.16 0.76
N VAL A 131 -15.86 14.50 -0.33
CA VAL A 131 -16.54 13.21 -0.30
C VAL A 131 -15.62 12.11 0.24
N ILE A 132 -14.39 11.99 -0.27
CA ILE A 132 -13.46 10.94 0.18
C ILE A 132 -13.12 11.07 1.68
N LEU A 133 -12.97 12.30 2.19
CA LEU A 133 -12.74 12.56 3.61
C LEU A 133 -13.96 12.22 4.47
N LEU A 134 -15.19 12.42 3.97
CA LEU A 134 -16.42 11.98 4.64
C LEU A 134 -16.53 10.45 4.69
N PHE A 135 -15.99 9.74 3.70
CA PHE A 135 -15.93 8.27 3.69
C PHE A 135 -14.70 7.70 4.44
N ALA A 136 -13.82 8.54 4.98
CA ALA A 136 -12.65 8.09 5.75
C ALA A 136 -12.98 7.08 6.87
N PRO A 137 -14.09 7.20 7.63
CA PRO A 137 -14.50 6.18 8.60
C PRO A 137 -14.66 4.78 7.99
N ALA A 138 -15.23 4.69 6.79
CA ALA A 138 -15.41 3.42 6.10
C ALA A 138 -14.05 2.83 5.64
N PHE A 139 -13.13 3.66 5.10
CA PHE A 139 -11.78 3.22 4.72
C PHE A 139 -10.98 2.72 5.92
N LEU A 140 -10.96 3.48 7.01
CA LEU A 140 -10.24 3.11 8.23
C LEU A 140 -10.77 1.80 8.80
N MET A 141 -12.09 1.68 8.95
CA MET A 141 -12.72 0.49 9.51
C MET A 141 -12.52 -0.73 8.61
N ASN A 142 -12.66 -0.58 7.30
CA ASN A 142 -12.42 -1.67 6.35
C ASN A 142 -10.99 -2.22 6.45
N ASN A 143 -9.97 -1.34 6.47
CA ASN A 143 -8.58 -1.75 6.63
C ASN A 143 -8.33 -2.47 7.97
N VAL A 144 -8.91 -1.97 9.06
CA VAL A 144 -8.87 -2.62 10.38
C VAL A 144 -9.47 -4.01 10.31
N LEU A 145 -10.68 -4.14 9.79
CA LEU A 145 -11.40 -5.42 9.73
C LEU A 145 -10.70 -6.43 8.82
N LEU A 146 -10.19 -6.01 7.65
CA LEU A 146 -9.38 -6.86 6.77
C LEU A 146 -8.16 -7.42 7.49
N CYS A 147 -7.44 -6.57 8.23
CA CYS A 147 -6.28 -6.99 9.00
C CYS A 147 -6.67 -7.97 10.13
N PHE A 148 -7.70 -7.67 10.90
CA PHE A 148 -8.11 -8.53 12.01
C PHE A 148 -8.69 -9.86 11.55
N VAL A 149 -9.57 -9.88 10.56
CA VAL A 149 -10.15 -11.13 10.01
C VAL A 149 -9.06 -12.04 9.43
N ARG A 150 -8.05 -11.47 8.75
CA ARG A 150 -6.89 -12.19 8.26
C ARG A 150 -6.06 -12.78 9.40
N ASN A 151 -5.81 -12.01 10.47
CA ASN A 151 -5.09 -12.45 11.66
C ASN A 151 -5.89 -13.47 12.50
N ASP A 152 -7.20 -13.49 12.35
CA ASP A 152 -8.12 -14.42 13.01
C ASP A 152 -8.31 -15.75 12.24
N GLY A 153 -7.47 -16.01 11.22
CA GLY A 153 -7.44 -17.28 10.51
C GLY A 153 -8.38 -17.39 9.30
N ALA A 154 -8.97 -16.28 8.84
CA ALA A 154 -9.87 -16.25 7.70
C ALA A 154 -9.32 -15.45 6.48
N PRO A 155 -8.12 -15.79 5.94
CA PRO A 155 -7.53 -15.06 4.82
C PRO A 155 -8.36 -15.14 3.53
N GLN A 156 -9.14 -16.24 3.32
CA GLN A 156 -10.04 -16.35 2.17
C GLN A 156 -11.14 -15.30 2.20
N LEU A 157 -11.70 -15.04 3.39
CA LEU A 157 -12.76 -14.06 3.53
C LEU A 157 -12.21 -12.64 3.34
N ALA A 158 -11.00 -12.37 3.86
CA ALA A 158 -10.32 -11.10 3.63
C ALA A 158 -10.04 -10.89 2.12
N MET A 159 -9.53 -11.92 1.41
CA MET A 159 -9.35 -11.85 -0.04
C MET A 159 -10.69 -11.61 -0.78
N ALA A 160 -11.73 -12.37 -0.44
CA ALA A 160 -13.03 -12.22 -1.08
C ALA A 160 -13.61 -10.80 -0.88
N ALA A 161 -13.40 -10.21 0.30
CA ALA A 161 -13.80 -8.84 0.59
C ALA A 161 -12.99 -7.80 -0.20
N MET A 162 -11.68 -8.00 -0.34
CA MET A 162 -10.83 -7.13 -1.17
C MET A 162 -11.24 -7.21 -2.65
N ILE A 163 -11.41 -8.40 -3.20
CA ILE A 163 -11.82 -8.59 -4.59
C ILE A 163 -13.23 -8.05 -4.81
N GLY A 164 -14.19 -8.37 -3.94
CA GLY A 164 -15.56 -7.92 -4.06
C GLY A 164 -15.69 -6.39 -3.94
N GLY A 165 -14.96 -5.76 -3.02
CA GLY A 165 -14.86 -4.30 -2.92
C GLY A 165 -14.27 -3.67 -4.17
N SER A 166 -13.17 -4.23 -4.70
CA SER A 166 -12.50 -3.74 -5.92
C SER A 166 -13.39 -3.88 -7.16
N LEU A 167 -14.01 -5.04 -7.36
CA LEU A 167 -14.92 -5.26 -8.49
C LEU A 167 -16.16 -4.37 -8.41
N SER A 168 -16.74 -4.19 -7.22
CA SER A 168 -17.88 -3.30 -7.04
C SER A 168 -17.52 -1.85 -7.35
N ASN A 169 -16.31 -1.39 -7.00
CA ASN A 169 -15.85 -0.08 -7.37
C ASN A 169 -15.82 0.09 -8.90
N VAL A 170 -15.18 -0.82 -9.63
CA VAL A 170 -15.11 -0.78 -11.10
C VAL A 170 -16.50 -0.70 -11.74
N VAL A 171 -17.44 -1.52 -11.26
CA VAL A 171 -18.82 -1.50 -11.77
C VAL A 171 -19.53 -0.20 -11.43
N LEU A 172 -19.41 0.28 -10.20
CA LEU A 172 -20.06 1.50 -9.72
C LEU A 172 -19.49 2.76 -10.39
N ASP A 173 -18.18 2.81 -10.65
CA ASP A 173 -17.53 3.89 -11.40
C ASP A 173 -18.15 4.01 -12.78
N TRP A 174 -18.25 2.89 -13.50
CA TRP A 174 -18.89 2.89 -14.81
C TRP A 174 -20.35 3.35 -14.74
N VAL A 175 -21.13 2.82 -13.79
CA VAL A 175 -22.57 3.16 -13.63
C VAL A 175 -22.76 4.63 -13.28
N PHE A 176 -22.00 5.15 -12.32
CA PHE A 176 -22.22 6.52 -11.83
C PHE A 176 -21.65 7.59 -12.78
N ILE A 177 -20.53 7.30 -13.45
CA ILE A 177 -19.94 8.25 -14.40
C ILE A 177 -20.77 8.32 -15.69
N PHE A 178 -21.10 7.17 -16.30
CA PHE A 178 -21.70 7.14 -17.64
C PHE A 178 -23.25 7.10 -17.61
N PRO A 179 -23.94 6.03 -17.17
CA PRO A 179 -25.40 6.00 -17.19
C PRO A 179 -26.05 7.06 -16.30
N CYS A 180 -25.50 7.31 -15.11
CA CYS A 180 -26.07 8.26 -14.16
C CYS A 180 -25.59 9.70 -14.37
N GLY A 181 -24.51 9.93 -15.14
CA GLY A 181 -23.99 11.26 -15.44
C GLY A 181 -23.54 12.07 -14.21
N MET A 182 -23.13 11.39 -13.11
CA MET A 182 -22.82 12.05 -11.83
C MET A 182 -21.44 12.72 -11.83
N GLY A 183 -20.66 12.59 -12.91
CA GLY A 183 -19.36 13.22 -13.04
C GLY A 183 -18.35 12.78 -11.96
N ILE A 184 -17.53 13.72 -11.48
CA ILE A 184 -16.49 13.46 -10.46
C ILE A 184 -17.09 13.01 -9.12
N PHE A 185 -18.31 13.47 -8.79
CA PHE A 185 -19.02 13.01 -7.60
C PHE A 185 -19.34 11.51 -7.69
N GLY A 186 -19.74 11.03 -8.88
CA GLY A 186 -20.01 9.60 -9.11
C GLY A 186 -18.77 8.74 -8.89
N ALA A 187 -17.61 9.15 -9.42
CA ALA A 187 -16.34 8.46 -9.22
C ALA A 187 -15.97 8.34 -7.74
N VAL A 188 -15.94 9.45 -7.01
CA VAL A 188 -15.56 9.41 -5.59
C VAL A 188 -16.60 8.70 -4.72
N PHE A 189 -17.87 8.74 -5.10
CA PHE A 189 -18.95 8.05 -4.39
C PHE A 189 -18.82 6.53 -4.55
N ALA A 190 -18.51 6.04 -5.75
CA ALA A 190 -18.19 4.64 -6.00
C ALA A 190 -16.98 4.17 -5.16
N THR A 191 -15.92 4.97 -5.16
CA THR A 191 -14.71 4.71 -4.35
C THR A 191 -15.04 4.66 -2.86
N GLY A 192 -15.94 5.53 -2.36
CA GLY A 192 -16.38 5.54 -0.96
C GLY A 192 -17.27 4.36 -0.59
N LEU A 193 -18.06 3.82 -1.54
CA LEU A 193 -18.92 2.64 -1.31
C LEU A 193 -18.14 1.32 -1.28
N ALA A 194 -17.04 1.22 -2.00
CA ALA A 194 -16.23 0.01 -2.09
C ALA A 194 -15.83 -0.57 -0.71
N PRO A 195 -15.30 0.21 0.24
CA PRO A 195 -14.98 -0.30 1.58
C PRO A 195 -16.25 -0.74 2.36
N ILE A 196 -17.40 -0.12 2.14
CA ILE A 196 -18.67 -0.53 2.78
C ILE A 196 -19.11 -1.89 2.26
N ILE A 197 -19.03 -2.12 0.94
CA ILE A 197 -19.34 -3.42 0.32
C ILE A 197 -18.36 -4.48 0.81
N SER A 198 -17.06 -4.15 0.86
CA SER A 198 -16.02 -5.03 1.42
C SER A 198 -16.34 -5.44 2.86
N MET A 199 -16.73 -4.50 3.73
CA MET A 199 -17.16 -4.80 5.11
C MET A 199 -18.43 -5.66 5.14
N GLY A 200 -19.36 -5.46 4.21
CA GLY A 200 -20.53 -6.32 4.03
C GLY A 200 -20.14 -7.77 3.76
N ILE A 201 -19.12 -8.00 2.91
CA ILE A 201 -18.58 -9.35 2.62
C ILE A 201 -17.88 -9.95 3.85
N LEU A 202 -17.26 -9.12 4.70
CA LEU A 202 -16.65 -9.58 5.96
C LEU A 202 -17.67 -9.93 7.05
N SER A 203 -18.88 -9.42 6.96
CA SER A 203 -19.90 -9.53 8.00
C SER A 203 -20.26 -10.98 8.43
N PRO A 204 -20.24 -12.02 7.54
CA PRO A 204 -20.50 -13.39 7.95
C PRO A 204 -19.51 -13.94 9.00
N HIS A 205 -18.30 -13.37 9.10
CA HIS A 205 -17.33 -13.74 10.14
C HIS A 205 -17.86 -13.43 11.55
N PHE A 206 -18.60 -12.33 11.68
CA PHE A 206 -19.20 -11.87 12.92
C PHE A 206 -20.54 -12.56 13.19
N PHE A 207 -21.44 -12.60 12.23
CA PHE A 207 -22.77 -13.21 12.39
C PHE A 207 -22.69 -14.72 12.69
N ARG A 208 -21.74 -15.42 12.12
CA ARG A 208 -21.49 -16.84 12.40
C ARG A 208 -20.67 -17.08 13.67
N LYS A 209 -20.38 -16.03 14.43
CA LYS A 209 -19.59 -16.08 15.68
C LYS A 209 -18.25 -16.78 15.52
N LYS A 210 -17.64 -16.65 14.34
CA LYS A 210 -16.30 -17.20 14.05
C LYS A 210 -15.18 -16.28 14.51
N ASN A 211 -15.49 -15.00 14.74
CA ASN A 211 -14.54 -14.01 15.21
C ASN A 211 -14.11 -14.32 16.65
N GLN A 212 -12.80 -14.32 16.86
CA GLN A 212 -12.18 -14.54 18.17
C GLN A 212 -11.70 -13.23 18.81
N PHE A 213 -11.96 -12.08 18.19
CA PHE A 213 -11.74 -10.74 18.72
C PHE A 213 -13.09 -10.06 18.99
N ARG A 214 -13.16 -9.37 20.13
CA ARG A 214 -14.41 -8.72 20.57
C ARG A 214 -14.11 -7.35 21.16
N PRO A 215 -14.99 -6.35 20.94
CA PRO A 215 -14.89 -5.10 21.68
C PRO A 215 -15.21 -5.36 23.16
N VAL A 216 -14.33 -4.92 24.03
CA VAL A 216 -14.48 -5.03 25.48
C VAL A 216 -14.33 -3.64 26.12
N PRO A 217 -15.12 -3.31 27.14
CA PRO A 217 -14.98 -2.05 27.84
C PRO A 217 -13.57 -1.94 28.43
N CYS A 218 -12.79 -0.96 27.96
CA CYS A 218 -11.47 -0.66 28.52
C CYS A 218 -11.15 0.84 28.37
N LYS A 219 -10.38 1.37 29.31
CA LYS A 219 -9.88 2.74 29.20
C LYS A 219 -8.78 2.81 28.12
N PRO A 220 -8.75 3.85 27.29
CA PRO A 220 -7.64 4.11 26.39
C PRO A 220 -6.33 4.19 27.16
N GLN A 221 -5.31 3.46 26.72
CA GLN A 221 -3.99 3.49 27.33
C GLN A 221 -2.95 4.00 26.34
N LEU A 222 -2.31 5.12 26.66
CA LEU A 222 -1.33 5.75 25.79
C LEU A 222 -0.19 4.79 25.39
N ARG A 223 0.30 3.97 26.33
CA ARG A 223 1.35 2.98 26.06
C ARG A 223 0.93 1.91 25.04
N ARG A 224 -0.34 1.46 25.10
CA ARG A 224 -0.90 0.49 24.13
C ARG A 224 -1.08 1.13 22.77
N THR A 225 -1.65 2.33 22.74
CA THR A 225 -1.80 3.16 21.55
C THR A 225 -0.45 3.40 20.86
N ALA A 226 0.56 3.84 21.60
CA ALA A 226 1.90 4.08 21.08
C ALA A 226 2.54 2.82 20.45
N ARG A 227 2.35 1.64 21.06
CA ARG A 227 2.83 0.37 20.49
C ARG A 227 2.13 0.01 19.18
N ILE A 228 0.80 0.17 19.12
CA ILE A 228 0.01 -0.08 17.91
C ILE A 228 0.50 0.85 16.79
N LEU A 229 0.59 2.14 17.06
CA LEU A 229 1.05 3.13 16.08
C LEU A 229 2.48 2.86 15.62
N SER A 230 3.40 2.63 16.56
CA SER A 230 4.81 2.36 16.25
C SER A 230 4.97 1.14 15.33
N SER A 231 4.23 0.07 15.57
CA SER A 231 4.27 -1.12 14.70
C SER A 231 3.65 -0.88 13.33
N GLY A 232 2.71 0.06 13.21
CA GLY A 232 1.99 0.33 11.96
C GLY A 232 2.55 1.46 11.12
N VAL A 233 3.32 2.41 11.70
CA VAL A 233 3.91 3.57 10.98
C VAL A 233 4.63 3.18 9.67
N PRO A 234 5.38 2.08 9.56
CA PRO A 234 5.98 1.69 8.29
C PRO A 234 4.98 1.55 7.16
N SER A 235 3.76 1.07 7.43
CA SER A 235 2.69 0.96 6.43
C SER A 235 2.18 2.34 5.98
N LEU A 236 1.98 3.27 6.92
CA LEU A 236 1.60 4.65 6.60
C LEU A 236 2.68 5.34 5.75
N VAL A 237 3.93 5.22 6.16
CA VAL A 237 5.07 5.81 5.44
C VAL A 237 5.13 5.28 4.01
N THR A 238 4.96 3.98 3.80
CA THR A 238 4.97 3.36 2.48
C THR A 238 3.86 3.92 1.58
N GLU A 239 2.63 4.05 2.10
CA GLU A 239 1.49 4.57 1.34
C GLU A 239 1.67 6.05 0.97
N VAL A 240 2.04 6.88 1.95
CA VAL A 240 2.20 8.33 1.73
C VAL A 240 3.39 8.63 0.83
N SER A 241 4.50 7.93 1.01
CA SER A 241 5.71 8.18 0.24
C SER A 241 5.56 7.85 -1.23
N SER A 242 4.76 6.83 -1.58
CA SER A 242 4.55 6.46 -2.99
C SER A 242 3.99 7.61 -3.82
N GLY A 243 3.00 8.33 -3.29
CA GLY A 243 2.45 9.52 -3.95
C GLY A 243 3.45 10.66 -4.08
N ILE A 244 4.23 10.94 -3.04
CA ILE A 244 5.24 12.00 -3.05
C ILE A 244 6.38 11.70 -4.03
N VAL A 245 6.82 10.45 -4.10
CA VAL A 245 7.85 10.00 -5.06
C VAL A 245 7.36 10.19 -6.50
N ILE A 246 6.11 9.81 -6.81
CA ILE A 246 5.53 10.02 -8.13
C ILE A 246 5.53 11.51 -8.51
N ILE A 247 5.13 12.39 -7.61
CA ILE A 247 5.13 13.85 -7.85
C ILE A 247 6.55 14.37 -8.09
N ALA A 248 7.51 13.95 -7.28
CA ALA A 248 8.91 14.36 -7.43
C ALA A 248 9.53 13.89 -8.74
N PHE A 249 9.29 12.62 -9.13
CA PHE A 249 9.76 12.07 -10.40
C PHE A 249 9.11 12.78 -11.59
N ASN A 250 7.80 13.01 -11.56
CA ASN A 250 7.12 13.78 -12.60
C ASN A 250 7.71 15.19 -12.75
N GLY A 251 7.99 15.88 -11.65
CA GLY A 251 8.61 17.20 -11.69
C GLY A 251 10.01 17.20 -12.29
N LEU A 252 10.86 16.24 -11.93
CA LEU A 252 12.20 16.07 -12.51
C LEU A 252 12.15 15.75 -14.01
N ILE A 253 11.29 14.81 -14.38
CA ILE A 253 11.14 14.33 -15.76
C ILE A 253 10.54 15.43 -16.65
N MET A 254 9.58 16.19 -16.14
CA MET A 254 9.00 17.34 -16.84
C MET A 254 10.07 18.38 -17.21
N GLY A 255 11.04 18.59 -16.32
CA GLY A 255 12.17 19.50 -16.59
C GLY A 255 13.18 19.00 -17.60
N LEU A 256 13.26 17.68 -17.86
CA LEU A 256 14.23 17.08 -18.78
C LEU A 256 13.64 16.77 -20.16
N GLU A 257 12.48 16.10 -20.20
CA GLU A 257 11.88 15.54 -21.42
C GLU A 257 10.43 16.03 -21.65
N GLY A 258 9.97 16.97 -20.83
CA GLY A 258 8.64 17.54 -20.94
C GLY A 258 7.51 16.50 -20.80
N ASN A 259 6.40 16.76 -21.49
CA ASN A 259 5.21 15.91 -21.43
C ASN A 259 5.46 14.47 -21.93
N THR A 260 6.35 14.30 -22.91
CA THR A 260 6.69 12.98 -23.45
C THR A 260 7.38 12.11 -22.41
N GLY A 261 8.31 12.68 -21.66
CA GLY A 261 8.98 11.98 -20.55
C GLY A 261 8.00 11.59 -19.44
N VAL A 262 7.10 12.50 -19.05
CA VAL A 262 6.07 12.24 -18.04
C VAL A 262 5.12 11.13 -18.50
N ALA A 263 4.72 11.13 -19.78
CA ALA A 263 3.89 10.06 -20.34
C ALA A 263 4.61 8.70 -20.30
N ALA A 264 5.90 8.67 -20.66
CA ALA A 264 6.72 7.45 -20.55
C ALA A 264 6.85 6.97 -19.11
N TYR A 265 7.02 7.88 -18.12
CA TYR A 265 7.01 7.52 -16.71
C TYR A 265 5.67 6.99 -16.24
N GLY A 266 4.57 7.48 -16.78
CA GLY A 266 3.22 6.96 -16.50
C GLY A 266 3.11 5.45 -16.79
N VAL A 267 3.70 4.97 -17.87
CA VAL A 267 3.77 3.52 -18.19
C VAL A 267 4.47 2.75 -17.07
N ILE A 268 5.65 3.26 -16.66
CA ILE A 268 6.47 2.63 -15.63
C ILE A 268 5.77 2.66 -14.27
N ALA A 269 5.16 3.79 -13.90
CA ALA A 269 4.45 3.96 -12.64
C ALA A 269 3.24 3.02 -12.52
N ASN A 270 2.44 2.89 -13.59
CA ASN A 270 1.29 1.99 -13.62
C ASN A 270 1.70 0.51 -13.47
N LEU A 271 2.76 0.09 -14.17
CA LEU A 271 3.27 -1.26 -14.04
C LEU A 271 3.89 -1.49 -12.64
N SER A 272 4.61 -0.50 -12.12
CA SER A 272 5.20 -0.54 -10.78
C SER A 272 4.14 -0.68 -9.68
N LEU A 273 2.98 -0.04 -9.83
CA LEU A 273 1.86 -0.17 -8.90
C LEU A 273 1.42 -1.63 -8.74
N VAL A 274 1.28 -2.37 -9.85
CA VAL A 274 0.92 -3.79 -9.82
C VAL A 274 2.02 -4.65 -9.20
N VAL A 275 3.29 -4.37 -9.53
CA VAL A 275 4.45 -5.09 -9.00
C VAL A 275 4.57 -4.91 -7.49
N ILE A 276 4.46 -3.67 -7.01
CA ILE A 276 4.50 -3.36 -5.57
C ILE A 276 3.30 -3.99 -4.84
N ALA A 277 2.13 -4.05 -5.47
CA ALA A 277 0.98 -4.75 -4.89
C ALA A 277 1.24 -6.24 -4.68
N ILE A 278 1.92 -6.91 -5.61
CA ILE A 278 2.33 -8.31 -5.45
C ILE A 278 3.26 -8.45 -4.24
N TYR A 279 4.27 -7.57 -4.12
CA TYR A 279 5.22 -7.60 -3.00
C TYR A 279 4.55 -7.32 -1.65
N THR A 280 3.67 -6.34 -1.61
CA THR A 280 2.86 -6.02 -0.44
C THR A 280 1.93 -7.18 -0.09
N GLY A 281 1.35 -7.84 -1.09
CA GLY A 281 0.53 -9.03 -0.92
C GLY A 281 1.29 -10.18 -0.25
N ILE A 282 2.53 -10.45 -0.68
CA ILE A 282 3.40 -11.44 -0.03
C ILE A 282 3.68 -11.05 1.42
N ALA A 283 4.08 -9.81 1.66
CA ALA A 283 4.44 -9.31 2.98
C ALA A 283 3.25 -9.32 3.96
N GLN A 284 2.11 -8.80 3.54
CA GLN A 284 0.90 -8.82 4.37
C GLN A 284 0.36 -10.24 4.59
N GLY A 285 0.58 -11.15 3.63
CA GLY A 285 0.21 -12.57 3.77
C GLY A 285 1.01 -13.29 4.85
N ILE A 286 2.30 -13.01 4.97
CA ILE A 286 3.14 -13.64 6.00
C ILE A 286 2.99 -13.01 7.39
N GLN A 287 2.47 -11.79 7.50
CA GLN A 287 2.37 -11.05 8.76
C GLN A 287 1.64 -11.84 9.87
N PRO A 288 0.44 -12.42 9.65
CA PRO A 288 -0.25 -13.17 10.70
C PRO A 288 0.53 -14.39 11.17
N ILE A 289 1.20 -15.08 10.24
CA ILE A 289 1.94 -16.30 10.53
C ILE A 289 3.21 -15.96 11.31
N LEU A 290 3.94 -14.91 10.91
CA LEU A 290 5.12 -14.42 11.61
C LEU A 290 4.78 -13.97 13.04
N SER A 291 3.73 -13.15 13.18
CA SER A 291 3.32 -12.62 14.48
C SER A 291 2.89 -13.72 15.45
N ARG A 292 2.16 -14.73 14.94
CA ARG A 292 1.77 -15.89 15.74
C ARG A 292 2.98 -16.74 16.15
N SER A 293 3.90 -17.04 15.22
CA SER A 293 5.11 -17.80 15.51
C SER A 293 6.02 -17.06 16.49
N TYR A 294 6.11 -15.72 16.37
CA TYR A 294 6.86 -14.89 17.30
C TYR A 294 6.25 -14.94 18.71
N GLY A 295 4.93 -14.76 18.82
CA GLY A 295 4.24 -14.82 20.11
C GLY A 295 4.34 -16.18 20.80
N ALA A 296 4.30 -17.27 20.04
CA ALA A 296 4.48 -18.63 20.51
C ALA A 296 5.95 -19.00 20.83
N GLY A 297 6.92 -18.12 20.55
CA GLY A 297 8.35 -18.41 20.73
C GLY A 297 8.94 -19.40 19.71
N ASP A 298 8.23 -19.69 18.62
CA ASP A 298 8.67 -20.62 17.58
C ASP A 298 9.71 -19.98 16.63
N ARG A 299 10.98 -20.03 17.08
CA ARG A 299 12.10 -19.49 16.30
C ARG A 299 12.35 -20.25 14.99
N ALA A 300 12.08 -21.55 14.98
CA ALA A 300 12.23 -22.39 13.79
C ALA A 300 11.19 -22.01 12.73
N GLY A 301 9.93 -21.89 13.13
CA GLY A 301 8.84 -21.42 12.28
C GLY A 301 9.11 -20.04 11.68
N LEU A 302 9.55 -19.07 12.49
CA LEU A 302 9.94 -17.74 12.03
C LEU A 302 11.01 -17.80 10.92
N THR A 303 12.04 -18.63 11.12
CA THR A 303 13.14 -18.75 10.15
C THR A 303 12.66 -19.40 8.84
N ILE A 304 11.82 -20.43 8.93
CA ILE A 304 11.26 -21.13 7.76
C ILE A 304 10.36 -20.16 6.97
N ILE A 305 9.45 -19.46 7.63
CA ILE A 305 8.51 -18.53 6.98
C ILE A 305 9.26 -17.41 6.27
N LEU A 306 10.24 -16.79 6.97
CA LEU A 306 11.04 -15.72 6.37
C LEU A 306 11.85 -16.23 5.17
N ARG A 307 12.48 -17.40 5.28
CA ARG A 307 13.23 -18.00 4.16
C ARG A 307 12.32 -18.26 2.96
N CYS A 308 11.14 -18.84 3.17
CA CYS A 308 10.17 -19.08 2.11
C CYS A 308 9.71 -17.77 1.46
N ALA A 309 9.42 -16.75 2.28
CA ALA A 309 9.02 -15.43 1.78
C ALA A 309 10.12 -14.78 0.94
N MET A 310 11.36 -14.80 1.42
CA MET A 310 12.51 -14.24 0.67
C MET A 310 12.76 -15.00 -0.63
N MET A 311 12.71 -16.34 -0.62
CA MET A 311 12.87 -17.14 -1.84
C MET A 311 11.74 -16.87 -2.84
N THR A 312 10.48 -16.89 -2.39
CA THR A 312 9.32 -16.55 -3.24
C THR A 312 9.48 -15.15 -3.82
N GLN A 313 9.87 -14.19 -2.99
CA GLN A 313 10.05 -12.81 -3.40
C GLN A 313 11.12 -12.65 -4.48
N VAL A 314 12.27 -13.28 -4.30
CA VAL A 314 13.37 -13.24 -5.28
C VAL A 314 12.94 -13.90 -6.60
N VAL A 315 12.32 -15.08 -6.53
CA VAL A 315 11.84 -15.79 -7.74
C VAL A 315 10.81 -14.95 -8.50
N VAL A 316 9.80 -14.43 -7.80
CA VAL A 316 8.76 -13.59 -8.41
C VAL A 316 9.39 -12.32 -9.01
N SER A 317 10.32 -11.68 -8.31
CA SER A 317 10.99 -10.48 -8.80
C SER A 317 11.83 -10.73 -10.05
N LEU A 318 12.56 -11.84 -10.09
CA LEU A 318 13.35 -12.21 -11.27
C LEU A 318 12.46 -12.54 -12.47
N LEU A 319 11.32 -13.21 -12.24
CA LEU A 319 10.34 -13.48 -13.29
C LEU A 319 9.72 -12.18 -13.81
N ILE A 320 9.31 -11.27 -12.92
CA ILE A 320 8.74 -9.97 -13.32
C ILE A 320 9.79 -9.17 -14.11
N TYR A 321 11.01 -9.04 -13.59
CA TYR A 321 12.08 -8.33 -14.30
C TYR A 321 12.38 -8.94 -15.66
N GLY A 322 12.49 -10.27 -15.74
CA GLY A 322 12.73 -10.99 -16.99
C GLY A 322 11.64 -10.73 -18.03
N ILE A 323 10.36 -10.78 -17.62
CA ILE A 323 9.21 -10.47 -18.50
C ILE A 323 9.26 -9.01 -18.94
N VAL A 324 9.42 -8.06 -18.00
CA VAL A 324 9.44 -6.63 -18.31
C VAL A 324 10.60 -6.28 -19.24
N ALA A 325 11.79 -6.80 -18.98
CA ALA A 325 12.98 -6.52 -19.81
C ALA A 325 12.89 -7.14 -21.20
N ALA A 326 12.34 -8.36 -21.32
CA ALA A 326 12.17 -9.05 -22.60
C ALA A 326 11.08 -8.43 -23.46
N PHE A 327 9.97 -8.01 -22.84
CA PHE A 327 8.79 -7.45 -23.53
C PHE A 327 8.68 -5.92 -23.41
N ALA A 328 9.75 -5.23 -23.02
CA ALA A 328 9.75 -3.76 -22.88
C ALA A 328 9.22 -3.01 -24.12
N PRO A 329 9.61 -3.39 -25.37
CA PRO A 329 9.06 -2.73 -26.56
C PRO A 329 7.54 -2.91 -26.72
N GLN A 330 7.04 -4.13 -26.47
CA GLN A 330 5.62 -4.44 -26.57
C GLN A 330 4.80 -3.75 -25.48
N ILE A 331 5.32 -3.74 -24.25
CA ILE A 331 4.69 -3.05 -23.11
C ILE A 331 4.61 -1.54 -23.42
N ALA A 332 5.69 -0.91 -23.85
CA ALA A 332 5.70 0.49 -24.20
C ALA A 332 4.72 0.80 -25.36
N ALA A 333 4.67 -0.05 -26.39
CA ALA A 333 3.78 0.12 -27.53
C ALA A 333 2.27 0.08 -27.15
N VAL A 334 1.88 -0.72 -26.16
CA VAL A 334 0.47 -0.77 -25.68
C VAL A 334 0.01 0.60 -25.17
N PHE A 335 0.89 1.38 -24.57
CA PHE A 335 0.58 2.71 -24.02
C PHE A 335 0.91 3.86 -25.00
N ASN A 336 1.55 3.57 -26.13
CA ASN A 336 1.96 4.54 -27.13
C ASN A 336 0.97 4.54 -28.31
N SER A 337 -0.27 4.92 -28.07
CA SER A 337 -1.33 4.94 -29.09
C SER A 337 -1.07 5.91 -30.24
N GLU A 338 -0.29 6.98 -30.00
CA GLU A 338 0.07 8.00 -30.99
C GLU A 338 1.30 7.60 -31.82
N GLY A 339 1.97 6.49 -31.55
CA GLY A 339 3.13 6.02 -32.29
C GLY A 339 4.38 6.91 -32.15
N SER A 340 4.50 7.67 -31.04
CA SER A 340 5.66 8.53 -30.79
C SER A 340 6.94 7.72 -30.59
N ALA A 341 7.92 7.89 -31.52
CA ALA A 341 9.22 7.21 -31.40
C ALA A 341 9.99 7.64 -30.14
N SER A 342 9.88 8.89 -29.74
CA SER A 342 10.53 9.41 -28.53
C SER A 342 9.95 8.78 -27.25
N LEU A 343 8.62 8.75 -27.12
CA LEU A 343 7.95 8.09 -25.99
C LEU A 343 8.34 6.62 -25.92
N GLN A 344 8.35 5.92 -27.05
CA GLN A 344 8.71 4.52 -27.15
C GLN A 344 10.13 4.27 -26.59
N ALA A 345 11.12 5.04 -27.08
CA ALA A 345 12.53 4.89 -26.66
C ALA A 345 12.72 5.17 -25.16
N ILE A 346 12.10 6.26 -24.64
CA ILE A 346 12.21 6.65 -23.24
C ILE A 346 11.54 5.59 -22.33
N ALA A 347 10.35 5.09 -22.71
CA ALA A 347 9.64 4.08 -21.96
C ALA A 347 10.38 2.74 -21.94
N GLU A 348 10.92 2.28 -23.09
CA GLU A 348 11.70 1.05 -23.16
C GLU A 348 12.94 1.10 -22.29
N GLN A 349 13.69 2.19 -22.34
CA GLN A 349 14.86 2.38 -21.48
C GLN A 349 14.45 2.38 -20.00
N GLY A 350 13.40 3.11 -19.66
CA GLY A 350 12.88 3.18 -18.32
C GLY A 350 12.41 1.83 -17.78
N LEU A 351 11.66 1.04 -18.56
CA LEU A 351 11.24 -0.30 -18.18
C LEU A 351 12.43 -1.22 -17.86
N ARG A 352 13.48 -1.19 -18.67
CA ARG A 352 14.67 -2.02 -18.46
C ARG A 352 15.49 -1.60 -17.24
N LEU A 353 15.66 -0.31 -17.00
CA LEU A 353 16.50 0.21 -15.93
C LEU A 353 15.77 0.26 -14.59
N TYR A 354 14.54 0.77 -14.54
CA TYR A 354 13.80 0.96 -13.30
C TYR A 354 13.45 -0.37 -12.60
N PHE A 355 13.09 -1.40 -13.37
CA PHE A 355 12.68 -2.69 -12.80
C PHE A 355 13.85 -3.58 -12.34
N ILE A 356 15.14 -3.15 -12.54
CA ILE A 356 16.29 -3.75 -11.84
C ILE A 356 16.10 -3.69 -10.31
N ALA A 357 15.33 -2.73 -9.81
CA ALA A 357 14.97 -2.61 -8.41
C ALA A 357 14.19 -3.81 -7.85
N CYS A 358 13.48 -4.57 -8.67
CA CYS A 358 12.51 -5.58 -8.25
C CYS A 358 12.99 -6.54 -7.14
N PRO A 359 14.16 -7.22 -7.26
CA PRO A 359 14.61 -8.13 -6.22
C PRO A 359 14.87 -7.42 -4.89
N PHE A 360 15.43 -6.22 -4.93
CA PHE A 360 15.78 -5.45 -3.74
C PHE A 360 14.53 -4.88 -3.07
N ALA A 361 13.62 -4.29 -3.87
CA ALA A 361 12.36 -3.74 -3.38
C ALA A 361 11.52 -4.79 -2.68
N GLY A 362 11.38 -5.95 -3.28
CA GLY A 362 10.64 -7.04 -2.67
C GLY A 362 11.25 -7.55 -1.37
N CYS A 363 12.57 -7.71 -1.32
CA CYS A 363 13.28 -8.09 -0.11
C CYS A 363 13.09 -7.05 1.02
N ASN A 364 13.16 -5.76 0.69
CA ASN A 364 12.93 -4.67 1.65
C ASN A 364 11.52 -4.70 2.22
N VAL A 365 10.50 -4.94 1.40
CA VAL A 365 9.10 -5.06 1.84
C VAL A 365 8.92 -6.24 2.79
N VAL A 366 9.49 -7.41 2.47
CA VAL A 366 9.44 -8.61 3.31
C VAL A 366 10.18 -8.41 4.63
N LEU A 367 11.38 -7.81 4.62
CA LEU A 367 12.15 -7.56 5.85
C LEU A 367 11.50 -6.51 6.74
N SER A 368 10.93 -5.45 6.17
CA SER A 368 10.15 -4.46 6.93
C SER A 368 8.97 -5.13 7.65
N MET A 369 8.24 -6.01 6.94
CA MET A 369 7.13 -6.77 7.53
C MET A 369 7.60 -7.74 8.61
N TYR A 370 8.75 -8.41 8.41
CA TYR A 370 9.33 -9.27 9.44
C TYR A 370 9.63 -8.50 10.72
N PHE A 371 10.26 -7.33 10.63
CA PHE A 371 10.56 -6.50 11.79
C PHE A 371 9.29 -5.99 12.49
N THR A 372 8.29 -5.57 11.72
CA THR A 372 6.97 -5.20 12.24
C THR A 372 6.31 -6.37 13.00
N SER A 373 6.30 -7.56 12.39
CA SER A 373 5.66 -8.76 12.93
C SER A 373 6.35 -9.34 14.16
N THR A 374 7.61 -8.97 14.40
CA THR A 374 8.43 -9.43 15.54
C THR A 374 8.65 -8.35 16.61
N GLU A 375 7.77 -7.35 16.66
CA GLU A 375 7.82 -6.22 17.60
C GLU A 375 9.17 -5.46 17.64
N ARG A 376 9.80 -5.33 16.47
CA ARG A 376 11.02 -4.55 16.27
C ARG A 376 10.75 -3.39 15.30
N PRO A 377 9.98 -2.37 15.73
CA PRO A 377 9.52 -1.34 14.80
C PRO A 377 10.65 -0.43 14.28
N LEU A 378 11.72 -0.21 15.06
CA LEU A 378 12.79 0.72 14.67
C LEU A 378 13.47 0.34 13.33
N PRO A 379 13.93 -0.92 13.10
CA PRO A 379 14.41 -1.31 11.78
C PRO A 379 13.38 -1.13 10.65
N ALA A 380 12.11 -1.43 10.91
CA ALA A 380 11.05 -1.25 9.93
C ALA A 380 10.85 0.25 9.59
N HIS A 381 10.91 1.14 10.59
CA HIS A 381 10.86 2.60 10.37
C HIS A 381 12.04 3.08 9.52
N ILE A 382 13.25 2.64 9.83
CA ILE A 382 14.46 3.02 9.08
C ILE A 382 14.30 2.60 7.62
N ILE A 383 13.90 1.35 7.35
CA ILE A 383 13.70 0.83 6.01
C ILE A 383 12.64 1.67 5.26
N SER A 384 11.46 1.89 5.86
CA SER A 384 10.36 2.60 5.19
C SER A 384 10.68 4.07 4.94
N LEU A 385 11.31 4.76 5.88
CA LEU A 385 11.68 6.17 5.75
C LEU A 385 12.79 6.40 4.72
N LEU A 386 13.81 5.54 4.69
CA LEU A 386 14.87 5.64 3.68
C LEU A 386 14.33 5.38 2.28
N ARG A 387 13.53 4.33 2.09
CA ARG A 387 12.89 4.02 0.81
C ARG A 387 11.93 5.10 0.34
N GLY A 388 11.15 5.65 1.29
CA GLY A 388 10.08 6.58 0.97
C GLY A 388 10.50 8.03 0.78
N PHE A 389 11.54 8.49 1.50
CA PHE A 389 11.89 9.90 1.52
C PHE A 389 13.39 10.19 1.54
N PHE A 390 14.08 9.71 2.57
CA PHE A 390 15.42 10.21 2.90
C PHE A 390 16.53 9.75 1.96
N LEU A 391 16.33 8.68 1.20
CA LEU A 391 17.32 8.21 0.24
C LEU A 391 16.85 8.37 -1.20
N ILE A 392 15.57 8.04 -1.49
CA ILE A 392 15.04 8.07 -2.85
C ILE A 392 15.03 9.50 -3.44
N LEU A 393 14.57 10.50 -2.69
CA LEU A 393 14.48 11.87 -3.18
C LEU A 393 15.86 12.48 -3.45
N PRO A 394 16.81 12.49 -2.49
CA PRO A 394 18.16 13.00 -2.77
C PRO A 394 18.85 12.28 -3.92
N LEU A 395 18.72 10.95 -4.01
CA LEU A 395 19.32 10.19 -5.12
C LEU A 395 18.66 10.51 -6.46
N ALA A 396 17.33 10.71 -6.49
CA ALA A 396 16.64 11.09 -7.72
C ALA A 396 17.16 12.44 -8.24
N PHE A 397 17.29 13.46 -7.39
CA PHE A 397 17.85 14.75 -7.77
C PHE A 397 19.32 14.67 -8.19
N LEU A 398 20.15 13.95 -7.42
CA LEU A 398 21.57 13.79 -7.72
C LEU A 398 21.80 13.06 -9.05
N LEU A 399 21.11 11.93 -9.26
CA LEU A 399 21.27 11.13 -10.45
C LEU A 399 20.63 11.79 -11.69
N ALA A 400 19.54 12.54 -11.52
CA ALA A 400 18.98 13.37 -12.59
C ALA A 400 20.02 14.41 -13.08
N TRP A 401 20.75 15.04 -12.14
CA TRP A 401 21.80 15.98 -12.48
C TRP A 401 23.00 15.32 -13.18
N LEU A 402 23.39 14.12 -12.75
CA LEU A 402 24.55 13.40 -13.30
C LEU A 402 24.28 12.68 -14.62
N GLY A 403 23.10 12.07 -14.77
CA GLY A 403 22.78 11.14 -15.85
C GLY A 403 21.45 11.40 -16.54
N GLN A 404 20.83 12.56 -16.33
CA GLN A 404 19.55 12.95 -16.92
C GLN A 404 18.49 11.84 -16.76
N MET A 405 17.77 11.47 -17.81
CA MET A 405 16.73 10.45 -17.77
C MET A 405 17.24 9.08 -17.29
N ALA A 406 18.42 8.62 -17.75
CA ALA A 406 18.99 7.35 -17.29
C ALA A 406 19.29 7.39 -15.80
N GLY A 407 19.73 8.54 -15.28
CA GLY A 407 19.94 8.75 -13.85
C GLY A 407 18.65 8.62 -13.04
N ILE A 408 17.56 9.20 -13.52
CA ILE A 408 16.23 9.09 -12.85
C ILE A 408 15.80 7.62 -12.79
N TRP A 409 15.93 6.88 -13.91
CA TRP A 409 15.57 5.45 -13.93
C TRP A 409 16.40 4.61 -12.95
N LEU A 410 17.63 4.95 -12.71
CA LEU A 410 18.54 4.26 -11.78
C LEU A 410 18.37 4.70 -10.33
N ALA A 411 17.67 5.79 -10.05
CA ALA A 411 17.48 6.29 -8.69
C ALA A 411 16.72 5.27 -7.81
N PHE A 412 15.67 4.67 -8.34
CA PHE A 412 14.90 3.66 -7.61
C PHE A 412 15.69 2.36 -7.37
N PRO A 413 16.34 1.73 -8.37
CA PRO A 413 17.21 0.57 -8.16
C PRO A 413 18.34 0.80 -7.15
N LEU A 414 19.02 1.93 -7.24
CA LEU A 414 20.11 2.25 -6.31
C LEU A 414 19.60 2.43 -4.88
N THR A 415 18.47 3.14 -4.72
CA THR A 415 17.83 3.30 -3.42
C THR A 415 17.48 1.93 -2.81
N GLU A 416 16.80 1.08 -3.57
CA GLU A 416 16.34 -0.22 -3.07
C GLU A 416 17.52 -1.15 -2.76
N PHE A 417 18.59 -1.10 -3.54
CA PHE A 417 19.82 -1.86 -3.29
C PHE A 417 20.51 -1.43 -1.98
N LEU A 418 20.71 -0.13 -1.78
CA LEU A 418 21.35 0.40 -0.57
C LEU A 418 20.51 0.08 0.69
N VAL A 419 19.20 0.22 0.58
CA VAL A 419 18.31 -0.13 1.68
C VAL A 419 18.29 -1.63 1.94
N ALA A 420 18.37 -2.47 0.91
CA ALA A 420 18.44 -3.93 1.06
C ALA A 420 19.71 -4.37 1.78
N ALA A 421 20.86 -3.76 1.45
CA ALA A 421 22.10 -3.99 2.15
C ALA A 421 22.03 -3.61 3.64
N LEU A 422 21.44 -2.45 3.94
CA LEU A 422 21.19 -2.01 5.31
C LEU A 422 20.21 -2.93 6.05
N ALA A 423 19.11 -3.29 5.42
CA ALA A 423 18.08 -4.17 6.01
C ALA A 423 18.64 -5.56 6.33
N ALA A 424 19.46 -6.11 5.45
CA ALA A 424 20.18 -7.36 5.70
C ALA A 424 21.15 -7.23 6.89
N SER A 425 21.92 -6.15 6.96
CA SER A 425 22.80 -5.85 8.11
C SER A 425 22.01 -5.79 9.43
N LEU A 426 20.91 -5.07 9.47
CA LEU A 426 20.02 -4.97 10.63
C LEU A 426 19.46 -6.35 11.03
N TYR A 427 19.11 -7.18 10.06
CA TYR A 427 18.61 -8.53 10.32
C TYR A 427 19.69 -9.42 10.95
N PHE A 428 20.91 -9.46 10.39
CA PHE A 428 21.99 -10.26 10.95
C PHE A 428 22.45 -9.77 12.32
N HIS A 429 22.51 -8.46 12.56
CA HIS A 429 22.78 -7.89 13.88
C HIS A 429 21.71 -8.28 14.92
N SER A 430 20.46 -8.33 14.48
CA SER A 430 19.35 -8.71 15.37
C SER A 430 19.35 -10.17 15.81
N LYS A 431 20.09 -11.05 15.12
CA LYS A 431 20.26 -12.46 15.44
C LYS A 431 21.42 -12.75 16.40
N LYS A 432 22.37 -11.82 16.54
CA LYS A 432 23.46 -12.01 17.51
C LYS A 432 22.86 -12.03 18.92
N PRO A 433 23.18 -13.06 19.77
CA PRO A 433 22.76 -13.02 21.15
C PRO A 433 23.32 -11.73 21.76
N ARG A 434 22.43 -10.94 22.40
CA ARG A 434 22.93 -9.87 23.27
C ARG A 434 23.83 -10.55 24.29
N ALA A 435 25.14 -10.22 24.27
CA ALA A 435 26.04 -10.58 25.37
C ALA A 435 25.35 -10.10 26.64
N ALA A 436 25.13 -11.04 27.54
CA ALA A 436 24.57 -10.73 28.86
C ALA A 436 25.53 -9.71 29.52
N VAL A 437 25.02 -8.49 29.72
CA VAL A 437 25.62 -7.48 30.56
C VAL A 437 25.03 -7.62 31.94
#